data_014fd60760498ec5c8753161fb5d0f24
#
_entry.id   014fd60760498ec5c8753161fb5d0f24
#
_cell.length_a   1.000
_cell.length_b   1.000
_cell.length_c   1.000
_cell.angle_alpha   90.00
_cell.angle_beta   90.00
_cell.angle_gamma   90.00
#
_symmetry.space_group_name_H-M   'P 1'
#
loop_
_entity.id
_entity.type
_entity.pdbx_description
1 polymer ?
#
loop_
_entity_poly.entity_id
_entity_poly.type
_entity_poly.pdbx_seq_one_letter_code
_entity_poly.pdbx_strand_id
1 'polypeptide(L)'
;MKKIACIALLCLVFANCKNNDSKEELKATKKPAAKTSEVKKENDKNEDCKDVEVEMGSGRECILKNTDIDEAYQNIIKNEEVEEWNYFLSSIPTENKSVEVNQNGLISIDYEITKDKVAIFMNYQGGVTEVTLQKINNTIKKSIYHYAD
;
A
#
# COMPACT_ATOMS: atom_id res chain seq x y z
N MET A 1 -13.61 52.54 21.85
CA MET A 1 -13.86 52.63 23.31
C MET A 1 -14.19 51.25 23.82
N LYS A 2 -13.58 50.88 24.96
CA LYS A 2 -13.80 49.75 25.87
C LYS A 2 -13.41 48.38 25.33
N LYS A 3 -12.25 47.80 25.72
CA LYS A 3 -11.78 47.33 27.06
C LYS A 3 -12.60 46.13 27.53
N ILE A 4 -12.00 45.00 27.80
CA ILE A 4 -11.39 44.41 28.99
C ILE A 4 -11.80 42.95 28.94
N ALA A 5 -11.17 41.89 29.36
CA ALA A 5 -9.99 41.52 30.13
C ALA A 5 -9.95 39.99 30.18
N CYS A 6 -8.75 39.46 30.20
CA CYS A 6 -8.15 38.56 31.17
C CYS A 6 -9.02 37.58 31.95
N ILE A 7 -8.62 36.35 31.98
CA ILE A 7 -8.43 35.42 33.14
C ILE A 7 -7.77 34.18 32.52
N ALA A 8 -6.51 33.89 32.62
CA ALA A 8 -5.65 33.52 33.75
C ALA A 8 -6.00 32.18 34.41
N LEU A 9 -5.03 31.28 34.28
CA LEU A 9 -4.57 30.30 35.24
C LEU A 9 -5.44 29.09 35.58
N LEU A 10 -4.98 27.90 35.25
CA LEU A 10 -4.71 26.90 36.30
C LEU A 10 -3.74 25.81 35.79
N CYS A 11 -2.50 25.86 36.34
CA CYS A 11 -1.55 24.76 36.35
C CYS A 11 -2.01 23.71 37.36
N LEU A 12 -2.01 22.46 37.02
CA LEU A 12 -1.89 21.37 38.00
C LEU A 12 -0.90 20.32 37.51
N VAL A 13 0.26 20.39 38.11
CA VAL A 13 1.32 19.37 38.14
C VAL A 13 0.85 18.20 38.97
N PHE A 14 0.93 16.99 38.44
CA PHE A 14 1.11 15.81 39.28
C PHE A 14 2.35 15.05 38.83
N ALA A 15 3.44 15.33 39.56
CA ALA A 15 4.55 14.44 39.66
C ALA A 15 4.17 13.31 40.62
N ASN A 16 4.38 12.08 40.23
CA ASN A 16 4.50 10.98 41.16
C ASN A 16 5.60 10.04 40.71
N CYS A 17 6.80 10.29 41.23
CA CYS A 17 7.90 9.34 41.25
C CYS A 17 7.59 8.27 42.31
N LYS A 18 7.73 7.02 41.99
CA LYS A 18 8.08 6.01 42.98
C LYS A 18 9.10 5.05 42.40
N ASN A 19 10.33 5.24 42.86
CA ASN A 19 11.42 4.27 42.76
C ASN A 19 11.08 3.01 43.54
N ASN A 20 11.40 1.86 42.95
CA ASN A 20 11.84 0.71 43.75
C ASN A 20 13.00 0.03 43.03
N ASP A 21 14.17 0.17 43.64
CA ASP A 21 15.33 -0.66 43.37
C ASP A 21 15.04 -2.11 43.75
N SER A 22 15.37 -3.03 42.86
CA SER A 22 15.80 -4.37 43.22
C SER A 22 16.70 -4.89 42.11
N LYS A 23 17.98 -5.06 42.50
CA LYS A 23 18.99 -5.82 41.76
C LYS A 23 18.56 -7.29 41.70
N GLU A 24 18.64 -7.90 40.52
CA GLU A 24 19.09 -9.29 40.36
C GLU A 24 19.40 -9.62 38.87
N GLU A 25 20.64 -9.96 38.72
CA GLU A 25 21.28 -11.02 37.90
C GLU A 25 20.97 -11.20 36.40
N LEU A 26 22.06 -11.05 35.66
CA LEU A 26 22.31 -11.47 34.29
C LEU A 26 21.87 -12.93 34.03
N LYS A 27 20.94 -13.14 33.17
CA LYS A 27 20.84 -14.36 32.34
C LYS A 27 20.61 -14.00 30.90
N ALA A 28 21.61 -14.26 30.09
CA ALA A 28 21.54 -14.21 28.64
C ALA A 28 20.45 -15.17 28.16
N THR A 29 19.40 -14.64 27.56
CA THR A 29 18.42 -15.44 26.85
C THR A 29 18.26 -14.90 25.43
N LYS A 30 18.48 -15.81 24.52
CA LYS A 30 18.43 -15.75 23.07
C LYS A 30 17.30 -14.85 22.53
N LYS A 31 17.68 -13.97 21.60
CA LYS A 31 16.83 -13.23 20.68
C LYS A 31 15.84 -14.19 20.00
N PRO A 32 14.53 -13.99 20.08
CA PRO A 32 13.60 -14.73 19.22
C PRO A 32 13.74 -14.19 17.80
N ALA A 33 14.06 -15.07 16.87
CA ALA A 33 13.98 -14.81 15.45
C ALA A 33 12.55 -14.37 15.10
N ALA A 34 12.44 -13.25 14.42
CA ALA A 34 11.19 -12.84 13.79
C ALA A 34 10.72 -13.96 12.85
N LYS A 35 9.63 -14.61 13.19
CA LYS A 35 8.92 -15.50 12.29
C LYS A 35 8.27 -14.62 11.24
N THR A 36 8.87 -14.56 10.06
CA THR A 36 8.18 -14.18 8.83
C THR A 36 7.00 -15.11 8.69
N SER A 37 5.81 -14.62 8.91
CA SER A 37 4.58 -15.33 8.60
C SER A 37 4.43 -15.32 7.08
N GLU A 38 4.88 -16.38 6.42
CA GLU A 38 4.43 -16.72 5.08
C GLU A 38 2.91 -16.93 5.14
N VAL A 39 2.17 -15.90 4.75
CA VAL A 39 0.76 -16.06 4.39
C VAL A 39 0.75 -16.86 3.09
N LYS A 40 0.59 -18.18 3.18
CA LYS A 40 0.20 -19.00 2.04
C LYS A 40 -1.18 -18.53 1.59
N LYS A 41 -1.22 -17.58 0.63
CA LYS A 41 -2.43 -17.37 -0.18
C LYS A 41 -2.68 -18.68 -0.92
N GLU A 42 -3.87 -19.20 -0.75
CA GLU A 42 -4.38 -20.34 -1.50
C GLU A 42 -4.23 -20.04 -2.99
N ASN A 43 -3.45 -20.86 -3.69
CA ASN A 43 -3.15 -20.69 -5.10
C ASN A 43 -4.45 -20.91 -5.88
N ASP A 44 -5.11 -19.84 -6.28
CA ASP A 44 -6.26 -19.91 -7.18
C ASP A 44 -5.78 -20.54 -8.49
N LYS A 45 -6.42 -21.65 -8.93
CA LYS A 45 -6.00 -22.45 -10.09
C LYS A 45 -6.00 -21.66 -11.42
N ASN A 46 -6.48 -20.42 -11.39
CA ASN A 46 -6.56 -19.51 -12.53
C ASN A 46 -5.44 -18.46 -12.57
N GLU A 47 -4.56 -18.41 -11.57
CA GLU A 47 -3.51 -17.40 -11.46
C GLU A 47 -2.14 -18.08 -11.34
N ASP A 48 -1.21 -17.73 -12.24
CA ASP A 48 0.19 -18.15 -12.23
C ASP A 48 1.08 -16.95 -12.01
N CYS A 49 1.63 -16.83 -10.80
CA CYS A 49 2.36 -15.66 -10.33
C CYS A 49 3.82 -15.97 -10.03
N LYS A 50 4.67 -14.98 -10.28
CA LYS A 50 6.09 -14.97 -9.91
C LYS A 50 6.48 -13.61 -9.34
N ASP A 51 7.37 -13.62 -8.36
CA ASP A 51 8.02 -12.40 -7.88
C ASP A 51 9.16 -12.02 -8.84
N VAL A 52 9.36 -10.74 -9.04
CA VAL A 52 10.33 -10.16 -9.97
C VAL A 52 11.13 -9.10 -9.24
N GLU A 53 12.46 -9.20 -9.31
CA GLU A 53 13.35 -8.14 -8.87
C GLU A 53 13.54 -7.14 -10.03
N VAL A 54 13.41 -5.85 -9.75
CA VAL A 54 13.65 -4.77 -10.68
C VAL A 54 14.67 -3.80 -10.09
N GLU A 55 15.29 -3.00 -10.93
CA GLU A 55 16.23 -1.98 -10.47
C GLU A 55 15.50 -0.98 -9.54
N MET A 56 16.04 -0.79 -8.34
CA MET A 56 15.48 0.05 -7.27
C MET A 56 14.07 -0.34 -6.80
N GLY A 57 13.72 -1.64 -6.89
CA GLY A 57 12.40 -2.05 -6.48
C GLY A 57 12.17 -3.55 -6.47
N SER A 58 10.93 -3.90 -6.30
CA SER A 58 10.44 -5.27 -6.37
C SER A 58 9.09 -5.30 -7.07
N GLY A 59 8.70 -6.47 -7.55
CA GLY A 59 7.41 -6.60 -8.20
C GLY A 59 6.90 -8.03 -8.21
N ARG A 60 5.68 -8.16 -8.69
CA ARG A 60 5.01 -9.43 -8.91
C ARG A 60 4.28 -9.42 -10.24
N GLU A 61 4.49 -10.47 -11.02
CA GLU A 61 3.79 -10.68 -12.28
C GLU A 61 2.92 -11.93 -12.20
N CYS A 62 1.69 -11.82 -12.68
CA CYS A 62 0.72 -12.92 -12.70
C CYS A 62 0.08 -13.04 -14.08
N ILE A 63 -0.13 -14.27 -14.53
CA ILE A 63 -0.94 -14.58 -15.70
C ILE A 63 -2.30 -15.07 -15.23
N LEU A 64 -3.32 -14.29 -15.51
CA LEU A 64 -4.70 -14.56 -15.14
C LEU A 64 -5.43 -15.21 -16.33
N LYS A 65 -6.10 -16.34 -16.08
CA LYS A 65 -6.88 -17.07 -17.10
C LYS A 65 -8.36 -16.89 -16.83
N ASN A 66 -9.17 -16.93 -17.90
CA ASN A 66 -10.62 -16.86 -17.82
C ASN A 66 -11.14 -15.58 -17.11
N THR A 67 -10.49 -14.47 -17.33
CA THR A 67 -10.85 -13.16 -16.80
C THR A 67 -10.61 -12.08 -17.85
N ASP A 68 -11.20 -10.92 -17.66
CA ASP A 68 -10.93 -9.72 -18.46
C ASP A 68 -10.26 -8.63 -17.63
N ILE A 69 -9.97 -7.48 -18.26
CA ILE A 69 -9.29 -6.36 -17.61
C ILE A 69 -10.15 -5.77 -16.48
N ASP A 70 -11.46 -5.64 -16.68
CA ASP A 70 -12.36 -5.06 -15.68
C ASP A 70 -12.48 -5.96 -14.45
N GLU A 71 -12.64 -7.26 -14.65
CA GLU A 71 -12.69 -8.23 -13.56
C GLU A 71 -11.34 -8.30 -12.82
N ALA A 72 -10.22 -8.29 -13.54
CA ALA A 72 -8.89 -8.24 -12.94
C ALA A 72 -8.68 -6.97 -12.08
N TYR A 73 -9.16 -5.82 -12.56
CA TYR A 73 -9.14 -4.56 -11.80
C TYR A 73 -9.97 -4.64 -10.51
N GLN A 74 -11.21 -5.16 -10.60
CA GLN A 74 -12.06 -5.33 -9.43
C GLN A 74 -11.45 -6.29 -8.40
N ASN A 75 -10.73 -7.31 -8.86
CA ASN A 75 -10.05 -8.25 -7.97
C ASN A 75 -8.88 -7.61 -7.22
N ILE A 76 -8.13 -6.67 -7.83
CA ILE A 76 -7.10 -5.90 -7.13
C ILE A 76 -7.70 -5.12 -5.96
N ILE A 77 -8.82 -4.43 -6.19
CA ILE A 77 -9.53 -3.67 -5.16
C ILE A 77 -10.08 -4.60 -4.07
N LYS A 78 -10.78 -5.65 -4.47
CA LYS A 78 -11.44 -6.59 -3.56
C LYS A 78 -10.46 -7.35 -2.66
N ASN A 79 -9.30 -7.70 -3.22
CA ASN A 79 -8.27 -8.47 -2.52
C ASN A 79 -7.23 -7.59 -1.84
N GLU A 80 -7.38 -6.24 -1.92
CA GLU A 80 -6.47 -5.27 -1.30
C GLU A 80 -5.01 -5.52 -1.72
N GLU A 81 -4.78 -5.73 -3.04
CA GLU A 81 -3.49 -6.19 -3.56
C GLU A 81 -2.40 -5.11 -3.55
N VAL A 82 -2.76 -3.85 -3.39
CA VAL A 82 -1.85 -2.70 -3.25
C VAL A 82 -2.23 -1.89 -2.02
N GLU A 83 -1.25 -1.21 -1.43
CA GLU A 83 -1.53 -0.21 -0.39
C GLU A 83 -2.42 0.88 -0.96
N GLU A 84 -3.20 1.55 -0.13
CA GLU A 84 -4.11 2.64 -0.52
C GLU A 84 -5.08 2.30 -1.68
N TRP A 85 -5.40 1.01 -1.89
CA TRP A 85 -6.38 0.54 -2.88
C TRP A 85 -7.74 1.25 -2.80
N ASN A 86 -8.10 1.71 -1.61
CA ASN A 86 -9.35 2.43 -1.32
C ASN A 86 -9.46 3.78 -2.02
N TYR A 87 -8.38 4.32 -2.58
CA TYR A 87 -8.38 5.53 -3.42
C TYR A 87 -8.55 5.22 -4.91
N PHE A 88 -8.58 3.96 -5.31
CA PHE A 88 -8.87 3.60 -6.68
C PHE A 88 -10.29 4.01 -7.09
N LEU A 89 -10.47 4.36 -8.35
CA LEU A 89 -11.80 4.56 -8.89
C LEU A 89 -12.62 3.26 -8.79
N SER A 90 -13.91 3.36 -8.63
CA SER A 90 -14.80 2.18 -8.56
C SER A 90 -14.83 1.36 -9.85
N SER A 91 -14.40 1.94 -10.97
CA SER A 91 -14.27 1.30 -12.28
C SER A 91 -13.14 1.95 -13.07
N ILE A 92 -12.60 1.24 -14.06
CA ILE A 92 -11.59 1.77 -14.98
C ILE A 92 -12.21 2.96 -15.74
N PRO A 93 -11.52 4.13 -15.81
CA PRO A 93 -12.00 5.25 -16.60
C PRO A 93 -11.93 4.94 -18.10
N THR A 94 -12.73 5.62 -18.89
CA THR A 94 -12.79 5.42 -20.36
C THR A 94 -11.66 6.11 -21.11
N GLU A 95 -10.92 7.00 -20.44
CA GLU A 95 -9.79 7.77 -20.97
C GLU A 95 -8.74 7.99 -19.88
N ASN A 96 -7.56 8.45 -20.26
CA ASN A 96 -6.50 8.78 -19.30
C ASN A 96 -7.02 9.77 -18.26
N LYS A 97 -6.69 9.52 -17.00
CA LYS A 97 -7.21 10.31 -15.89
C LYS A 97 -6.19 10.37 -14.76
N SER A 98 -6.06 11.55 -14.16
CA SER A 98 -5.33 11.78 -12.91
C SER A 98 -6.30 12.07 -11.77
N VAL A 99 -6.03 11.50 -10.60
CA VAL A 99 -6.79 11.71 -9.36
C VAL A 99 -5.81 12.19 -8.29
N GLU A 100 -5.95 13.42 -7.83
CA GLU A 100 -5.19 13.93 -6.68
C GLU A 100 -5.72 13.32 -5.38
N VAL A 101 -4.83 12.81 -4.55
CA VAL A 101 -5.16 12.15 -3.27
C VAL A 101 -4.62 12.95 -2.10
N ASN A 102 -3.31 13.22 -2.07
CA ASN A 102 -2.61 13.98 -1.03
C ASN A 102 -2.85 13.45 0.40
N GLN A 103 -2.87 12.12 0.56
CA GLN A 103 -3.08 11.44 1.84
C GLN A 103 -2.15 10.24 1.97
N ASN A 104 -1.71 9.93 3.18
CA ASN A 104 -0.87 8.78 3.53
C ASN A 104 0.45 8.69 2.74
N GLY A 105 0.98 9.82 2.24
CA GLY A 105 2.16 9.84 1.38
C GLY A 105 1.85 9.65 -0.10
N LEU A 106 0.65 9.20 -0.47
CA LEU A 106 0.17 9.12 -1.84
C LEU A 106 -0.24 10.52 -2.33
N ILE A 107 0.38 10.98 -3.42
CA ILE A 107 0.15 12.30 -4.03
C ILE A 107 -0.98 12.22 -5.04
N SER A 108 -0.86 11.31 -6.01
CA SER A 108 -1.84 11.13 -7.08
C SER A 108 -1.91 9.68 -7.55
N ILE A 109 -2.98 9.36 -8.26
CA ILE A 109 -3.14 8.11 -9.02
C ILE A 109 -3.41 8.50 -10.46
N ASP A 110 -2.52 8.07 -11.35
CA ASP A 110 -2.63 8.33 -12.78
C ASP A 110 -3.04 7.07 -13.52
N TYR A 111 -4.07 7.18 -14.35
CA TYR A 111 -4.59 6.10 -15.20
C TYR A 111 -4.21 6.36 -16.64
N GLU A 112 -3.50 5.42 -17.25
CA GLU A 112 -3.22 5.41 -18.70
C GLU A 112 -3.96 4.25 -19.35
N ILE A 113 -4.87 4.60 -20.26
CA ILE A 113 -5.80 3.66 -20.87
C ILE A 113 -5.48 3.50 -22.35
N THR A 114 -5.31 2.27 -22.76
CA THR A 114 -5.26 1.89 -24.17
C THR A 114 -6.25 0.75 -24.43
N LYS A 115 -6.40 0.34 -25.68
CA LYS A 115 -7.34 -0.73 -26.06
C LYS A 115 -7.11 -2.05 -25.31
N ASP A 116 -5.85 -2.40 -25.09
CA ASP A 116 -5.46 -3.72 -24.56
C ASP A 116 -4.61 -3.61 -23.26
N LYS A 117 -4.50 -2.40 -22.71
CA LYS A 117 -3.70 -2.17 -21.48
C LYS A 117 -4.29 -1.05 -20.64
N VAL A 118 -4.34 -1.28 -19.35
CA VAL A 118 -4.54 -0.27 -18.31
C VAL A 118 -3.27 -0.22 -17.48
N ALA A 119 -2.65 0.96 -17.34
CA ALA A 119 -1.58 1.19 -16.41
C ALA A 119 -2.04 2.21 -15.35
N ILE A 120 -1.72 1.97 -14.11
CA ILE A 120 -2.09 2.79 -12.96
C ILE A 120 -0.80 3.10 -12.20
N PHE A 121 -0.49 4.38 -12.06
CA PHE A 121 0.69 4.85 -11.33
C PHE A 121 0.22 5.52 -10.05
N MET A 122 0.57 4.92 -8.92
CA MET A 122 0.37 5.49 -7.60
C MET A 122 1.63 6.24 -7.22
N ASN A 123 1.61 7.57 -7.32
CA ASN A 123 2.76 8.43 -7.10
C ASN A 123 2.86 8.81 -5.62
N TYR A 124 3.93 8.38 -4.96
CA TYR A 124 4.22 8.69 -3.57
C TYR A 124 5.34 9.74 -3.45
N GLN A 125 5.57 10.25 -2.24
CA GLN A 125 6.66 11.18 -1.95
C GLN A 125 8.06 10.54 -2.09
N GLY A 126 8.15 9.21 -2.02
CA GLY A 126 9.41 8.45 -2.05
C GLY A 126 9.33 7.23 -2.97
N GLY A 127 8.63 7.34 -4.09
CA GLY A 127 8.57 6.26 -5.07
C GLY A 127 7.25 6.15 -5.81
N VAL A 128 7.11 5.09 -6.58
CA VAL A 128 5.92 4.81 -7.39
C VAL A 128 5.52 3.34 -7.25
N THR A 129 4.23 3.09 -7.08
CA THR A 129 3.67 1.76 -7.33
C THR A 129 2.99 1.76 -8.70
N GLU A 130 3.47 0.91 -9.59
CA GLU A 130 2.88 0.70 -10.91
C GLU A 130 2.05 -0.58 -10.92
N VAL A 131 0.79 -0.47 -11.31
CA VAL A 131 -0.10 -1.60 -11.57
C VAL A 131 -0.42 -1.63 -13.06
N THR A 132 -0.13 -2.74 -13.71
CA THR A 132 -0.44 -2.90 -15.14
C THR A 132 -1.34 -4.12 -15.34
N LEU A 133 -2.42 -3.93 -16.07
CA LEU A 133 -3.28 -5.00 -16.60
C LEU A 133 -3.21 -4.98 -18.12
N GLN A 134 -2.65 -6.02 -18.71
CA GLN A 134 -2.45 -6.12 -20.16
C GLN A 134 -3.07 -7.39 -20.70
N LYS A 135 -3.92 -7.22 -21.71
CA LYS A 135 -4.48 -8.34 -22.45
C LYS A 135 -3.42 -8.95 -23.37
N ILE A 136 -3.15 -10.23 -23.19
CA ILE A 136 -2.23 -11.00 -24.01
C ILE A 136 -2.99 -12.24 -24.49
N ASN A 137 -3.40 -12.26 -25.75
CA ASN A 137 -4.29 -13.30 -26.31
C ASN A 137 -5.58 -13.44 -25.47
N ASN A 138 -5.79 -14.60 -24.86
CA ASN A 138 -6.96 -14.91 -24.03
C ASN A 138 -6.66 -14.85 -22.52
N THR A 139 -5.58 -14.19 -22.12
CA THR A 139 -5.18 -14.03 -20.73
C THR A 139 -4.94 -12.56 -20.42
N ILE A 140 -4.92 -12.23 -19.12
CA ILE A 140 -4.50 -10.94 -18.62
C ILE A 140 -3.16 -11.12 -17.92
N LYS A 141 -2.14 -10.37 -18.34
CA LYS A 141 -0.93 -10.19 -17.54
C LYS A 141 -1.18 -9.06 -16.55
N LYS A 142 -1.17 -9.38 -15.26
CA LYS A 142 -1.19 -8.43 -14.15
C LYS A 142 0.24 -8.26 -13.66
N SER A 143 0.73 -7.03 -13.54
CA SER A 143 2.02 -6.70 -12.95
C SER A 143 1.83 -5.63 -11.89
N ILE A 144 2.47 -5.82 -10.74
CA ILE A 144 2.54 -4.82 -9.67
C ILE A 144 4.00 -4.63 -9.34
N TYR A 145 4.51 -3.41 -9.50
CA TYR A 145 5.88 -3.04 -9.19
C TYR A 145 5.91 -1.91 -8.18
N HIS A 146 6.86 -1.98 -7.27
CA HIS A 146 7.13 -0.95 -6.28
C HIS A 146 8.54 -0.43 -6.51
N TYR A 147 8.67 0.83 -6.88
CA TYR A 147 9.93 1.53 -7.09
C TYR A 147 10.15 2.52 -5.95
N ALA A 148 11.35 2.51 -5.36
CA ALA A 148 11.80 3.54 -4.42
C ALA A 148 12.66 4.58 -5.16
N ASP A 149 12.57 5.85 -4.74
CA ASP A 149 13.46 6.94 -5.20
C ASP A 149 14.85 6.84 -4.55
#